data_e97185037af7df23fced8ce2ae9e2f99
#
_entry.id   e97185037af7df23fced8ce2ae9e2f99
#
_cell.length_a   1.000
_cell.length_b   1.000
_cell.length_c   1.000
_cell.angle_alpha   90.00
_cell.angle_beta   90.00
_cell.angle_gamma   90.00
#
_symmetry.space_group_name_H-M   'P 1'
#
loop_
_entity.id
_entity.type
_entity.pdbx_description
1 polymer ?
#
loop_
_entity_poly.entity_id
_entity_poly.type
_entity_poly.pdbx_seq_one_letter_code
_entity_poly.pdbx_strand_id
1 'polypeptide(L)'
;LAKKKAAAAKRGVKATDASKGKGEPAAKKPVRRASAGIYSAAAIKVTAAQEQAMRETVARAAAAGIIGAPSDEQWAMILCRQPLTRIFAGAGSGKSTTLVLRVVFMLCHLNVEPERLTVISFTNASCAELRERLLKVLGFWQSPVDAQAVRQCVRTFHSAMGVLAREVLGSPGWFEQLGDKQASASEPDNPLAGGRLGPAQARLLKDAYQACYTDDPAFRGWVHELLGSQPPDPQKALPKAPMQPFRLPGELHAAPLFEVFYGQAGFIESIGIRIEQLPVAALACSPAERAFLLALQVFWKAFVQELNQQGLLTFNGAFQQLTQRLDDGDERLGADRLAGFSHLLIDEFQDVSPQIVQWLQALHRRLAGAGTPVSLMAIGDDWQSIYGWRGSSPELFMAFDRHFPSKGKGKSAVLMLQANYRSVEPVIRAAESILADVAFKQDKATAAIRSAPPGSHGVKLVTPFDPARDLSALHREIAAQCEYARSIDSRERTAVLLLGRRNDTLKDIQAGLDRKLPVKAYTIHRAKGLQAEVAIIVDDCLPTTAHPLRNALYAHCGFFANSYDQAMADESLRLGYVAVTRGVSRVLWFVRKPQGATRVLS
;
A
#
# COMPACT_ATOMS: atom_id res chain seq x y z
N LEU A 1 18.96 53.93 28.18
CA LEU A 1 19.94 54.00 29.30
C LEU A 1 20.09 52.59 29.87
N ALA A 2 21.11 51.93 29.54
CA ALA A 2 22.44 51.77 30.14
C ALA A 2 22.43 50.70 31.26
N LYS A 3 22.95 49.50 30.90
CA LYS A 3 24.24 48.94 31.33
C LYS A 3 24.48 48.70 32.83
N LYS A 4 24.75 47.44 33.24
CA LYS A 4 26.00 46.86 33.79
C LYS A 4 25.63 45.68 34.70
N LYS A 5 26.15 44.49 34.45
CA LYS A 5 27.40 43.78 34.85
C LYS A 5 27.59 43.60 36.36
N ALA A 6 27.70 42.37 36.81
CA ALA A 6 28.82 41.62 37.40
C ALA A 6 28.26 40.62 38.42
N ALA A 7 28.54 39.36 38.38
CA ALA A 7 29.70 38.51 38.59
C ALA A 7 29.84 38.01 40.05
N ALA A 8 29.80 36.71 40.19
CA ALA A 8 30.54 35.78 41.04
C ALA A 8 30.34 35.78 42.57
N ALA A 9 30.05 34.58 43.12
CA ALA A 9 31.01 33.86 43.96
C ALA A 9 30.48 32.48 44.43
N LYS A 10 31.39 31.55 44.42
CA LYS A 10 31.38 30.15 44.86
C LYS A 10 31.11 29.95 46.34
N ARG A 11 30.51 28.81 46.69
CA ARG A 11 30.84 27.86 47.77
C ARG A 11 29.83 26.71 47.70
N GLY A 12 30.16 25.59 47.64
CA GLY A 12 30.74 24.34 47.85
C GLY A 12 30.15 23.61 49.07
N VAL A 13 29.37 22.52 48.85
CA VAL A 13 29.14 21.49 49.84
C VAL A 13 29.18 20.13 49.13
N LYS A 14 30.04 19.26 49.61
CA LYS A 14 30.18 17.85 49.26
C LYS A 14 29.00 17.06 49.83
N ALA A 15 28.44 16.16 49.02
CA ALA A 15 27.72 14.99 49.55
C ALA A 15 27.94 13.79 48.61
N THR A 16 28.32 12.80 49.19
CA THR A 16 28.64 11.39 49.12
C THR A 16 27.96 10.54 48.03
N ASP A 17 28.78 9.65 47.51
CA ASP A 17 28.64 8.44 46.74
C ASP A 17 27.29 7.67 46.87
N ALA A 18 26.73 7.33 45.70
CA ALA A 18 25.88 6.13 45.55
C ALA A 18 25.99 5.59 44.11
N SER A 19 26.65 4.46 44.03
CA SER A 19 26.59 3.36 43.04
C SER A 19 26.14 3.66 41.60
N LYS A 20 27.09 3.69 40.69
CA LYS A 20 26.92 3.55 39.24
C LYS A 20 26.50 2.10 38.91
N GLY A 21 25.23 1.91 38.58
CA GLY A 21 24.79 0.79 37.76
C GLY A 21 25.30 0.97 36.34
N LYS A 22 26.18 0.06 35.88
CA LYS A 22 26.61 -0.01 34.50
C LYS A 22 25.40 -0.42 33.63
N GLY A 23 24.83 0.54 32.90
CA GLY A 23 23.92 0.24 31.81
C GLY A 23 24.68 -0.44 30.68
N GLU A 24 24.23 -1.60 30.27
CA GLU A 24 24.71 -2.28 29.06
C GLU A 24 24.55 -1.36 27.85
N PRO A 25 25.50 -1.34 26.88
CA PRO A 25 25.39 -0.53 25.69
C PRO A 25 24.25 -1.06 24.83
N ALA A 26 23.27 -0.21 24.55
CA ALA A 26 22.20 -0.48 23.59
C ALA A 26 22.80 -1.00 22.28
N ALA A 27 22.37 -2.18 21.84
CA ALA A 27 22.79 -2.80 20.60
C ALA A 27 22.61 -1.80 19.43
N LYS A 28 23.71 -1.44 18.78
CA LYS A 28 23.69 -0.56 17.59
C LYS A 28 22.83 -1.24 16.52
N LYS A 29 21.73 -0.59 16.12
CA LYS A 29 20.91 -1.01 14.99
C LYS A 29 21.82 -1.28 13.78
N PRO A 30 21.61 -2.39 13.03
CA PRO A 30 22.39 -2.64 11.83
C PRO A 30 22.10 -1.54 10.81
N VAL A 31 23.05 -0.63 10.65
CA VAL A 31 22.99 0.39 9.59
C VAL A 31 23.25 -0.33 8.27
N ARG A 32 22.20 -0.60 7.49
CA ARG A 32 22.39 -1.00 6.09
C ARG A 32 23.24 0.09 5.42
N ARG A 33 24.40 -0.30 4.89
CA ARG A 33 25.25 0.61 4.09
C ARG A 33 24.37 1.24 3.02
N ALA A 34 24.36 2.58 2.95
CA ALA A 34 23.71 3.29 1.87
C ALA A 34 24.26 2.73 0.55
N SER A 35 23.39 2.20 -0.30
CA SER A 35 23.79 1.73 -1.63
C SER A 35 24.34 2.92 -2.41
N ALA A 36 25.40 2.72 -3.18
CA ALA A 36 25.91 3.76 -4.08
C ALA A 36 24.76 4.21 -5.00
N GLY A 37 24.56 5.52 -5.13
CA GLY A 37 23.48 6.06 -5.98
C GLY A 37 23.66 5.62 -7.43
N ILE A 38 22.58 5.21 -8.05
CA ILE A 38 22.56 4.72 -9.45
C ILE A 38 21.86 5.67 -10.41
N TYR A 39 20.98 6.53 -9.91
CA TYR A 39 20.23 7.47 -10.74
C TYR A 39 21.09 8.67 -11.11
N SER A 40 21.07 9.03 -12.40
CA SER A 40 21.81 10.19 -12.91
C SER A 40 21.29 11.48 -12.26
N ALA A 41 22.22 12.37 -11.90
CA ALA A 41 21.88 13.72 -11.50
C ALA A 41 21.58 14.62 -12.72
N ALA A 42 21.98 14.21 -13.93
CA ALA A 42 21.72 14.96 -15.16
C ALA A 42 20.25 14.82 -15.57
N ALA A 43 19.64 15.94 -15.91
CA ALA A 43 18.26 15.99 -16.39
C ALA A 43 18.11 15.25 -17.74
N ILE A 44 16.95 14.65 -17.96
CA ILE A 44 16.53 14.11 -19.24
C ILE A 44 16.48 15.28 -20.24
N LYS A 45 17.11 15.09 -21.39
CA LYS A 45 17.16 16.13 -22.42
C LYS A 45 15.76 16.33 -23.03
N VAL A 46 15.24 17.52 -22.91
CA VAL A 46 13.97 17.96 -23.49
C VAL A 46 14.22 19.27 -24.23
N THR A 47 13.93 19.31 -25.51
CA THR A 47 14.06 20.53 -26.32
C THR A 47 12.82 21.43 -26.16
N ALA A 48 13.00 22.73 -26.39
CA ALA A 48 11.87 23.68 -26.38
C ALA A 48 10.80 23.30 -27.41
N ALA A 49 11.21 22.77 -28.56
CA ALA A 49 10.28 22.33 -29.62
C ALA A 49 9.42 21.13 -29.15
N GLN A 50 9.99 20.15 -28.43
CA GLN A 50 9.24 19.01 -27.89
C GLN A 50 8.22 19.46 -26.83
N GLU A 51 8.63 20.38 -25.94
CA GLU A 51 7.74 20.94 -24.96
C GLU A 51 6.59 21.73 -25.59
N GLN A 52 6.89 22.58 -26.56
CA GLN A 52 5.91 23.38 -27.29
C GLN A 52 4.90 22.48 -28.05
N ALA A 53 5.39 21.48 -28.78
CA ALA A 53 4.55 20.53 -29.50
C ALA A 53 3.60 19.75 -28.55
N MET A 54 4.07 19.37 -27.35
CA MET A 54 3.21 18.74 -26.35
C MET A 54 2.13 19.71 -25.87
N ARG A 55 2.47 20.96 -25.55
CA ARG A 55 1.51 21.98 -25.08
C ARG A 55 0.44 22.29 -26.13
N GLU A 56 0.83 22.43 -27.38
CA GLU A 56 -0.09 22.70 -28.49
C GLU A 56 -1.06 21.53 -28.71
N THR A 57 -0.57 20.28 -28.66
CA THR A 57 -1.44 19.12 -28.86
C THR A 57 -2.37 18.92 -27.67
N VAL A 58 -1.91 19.16 -26.43
CA VAL A 58 -2.75 19.15 -25.22
C VAL A 58 -3.85 20.23 -25.34
N ALA A 59 -3.53 21.44 -25.80
CA ALA A 59 -4.53 22.49 -25.98
C ALA A 59 -5.62 22.08 -26.98
N ARG A 60 -5.24 21.46 -28.10
CA ARG A 60 -6.20 20.90 -29.08
C ARG A 60 -7.04 19.78 -28.51
N ALA A 61 -6.44 18.87 -27.74
CA ALA A 61 -7.14 17.77 -27.10
C ALA A 61 -8.12 18.26 -26.01
N ALA A 62 -7.76 19.33 -25.29
CA ALA A 62 -8.65 19.97 -24.32
C ALA A 62 -9.83 20.65 -25.01
N ALA A 63 -9.58 21.38 -26.08
CA ALA A 63 -10.65 22.01 -26.91
C ALA A 63 -11.60 20.97 -27.52
N ALA A 64 -11.09 19.78 -27.86
CA ALA A 64 -11.89 18.66 -28.36
C ALA A 64 -12.59 17.85 -27.25
N GLY A 65 -12.44 18.20 -25.97
CA GLY A 65 -13.06 17.49 -24.84
C GLY A 65 -12.49 16.08 -24.57
N ILE A 66 -11.30 15.78 -25.10
CA ILE A 66 -10.62 14.49 -24.89
C ILE A 66 -10.04 14.42 -23.47
N ILE A 67 -9.47 15.54 -23.00
CA ILE A 67 -8.85 15.71 -21.67
C ILE A 67 -9.25 17.07 -21.09
N GLY A 68 -9.07 17.25 -19.77
CA GLY A 68 -9.09 18.59 -19.17
C GLY A 68 -7.76 19.32 -19.41
N ALA A 69 -7.79 20.66 -19.42
CA ALA A 69 -6.57 21.46 -19.48
C ALA A 69 -5.75 21.26 -18.21
N PRO A 70 -4.46 20.89 -18.30
CA PRO A 70 -3.61 20.69 -17.13
C PRO A 70 -3.31 22.02 -16.41
N SER A 71 -3.28 21.98 -15.07
CA SER A 71 -2.77 23.07 -14.24
C SER A 71 -1.25 23.17 -14.31
N ASP A 72 -0.68 24.24 -13.76
CA ASP A 72 0.78 24.42 -13.70
C ASP A 72 1.47 23.29 -12.94
N GLU A 73 0.87 22.83 -11.84
CA GLU A 73 1.38 21.69 -11.07
C GLU A 73 1.39 20.39 -11.91
N GLN A 74 0.33 20.17 -12.67
CA GLN A 74 0.22 19.01 -13.56
C GLN A 74 1.23 19.13 -14.72
N TRP A 75 1.43 20.31 -15.27
CA TRP A 75 2.47 20.57 -16.28
C TRP A 75 3.87 20.31 -15.73
N ALA A 76 4.15 20.71 -14.49
CA ALA A 76 5.45 20.39 -13.85
C ALA A 76 5.71 18.89 -13.78
N MET A 77 4.68 18.06 -13.53
CA MET A 77 4.79 16.61 -13.56
C MET A 77 4.94 16.06 -15.00
N ILE A 78 4.12 16.53 -15.94
CA ILE A 78 4.14 16.07 -17.34
C ILE A 78 5.52 16.30 -17.96
N LEU A 79 6.12 17.46 -17.74
CA LEU A 79 7.38 17.89 -18.35
C LEU A 79 8.60 17.66 -17.46
N CYS A 80 8.46 16.95 -16.35
CA CYS A 80 9.55 16.71 -15.41
C CYS A 80 10.76 16.08 -16.11
N ARG A 81 11.93 16.67 -15.91
CA ARG A 81 13.20 16.26 -16.55
C ARG A 81 14.10 15.44 -15.64
N GLN A 82 13.76 15.30 -14.37
CA GLN A 82 14.60 14.59 -13.41
C GLN A 82 14.41 13.07 -13.53
N PRO A 83 15.49 12.28 -13.64
CA PRO A 83 15.40 10.83 -13.69
C PRO A 83 14.81 10.20 -12.43
N LEU A 84 14.97 10.87 -11.28
CA LEU A 84 14.42 10.43 -10.01
C LEU A 84 13.44 11.49 -9.48
N THR A 85 12.16 11.14 -9.42
CA THR A 85 11.09 12.08 -9.10
C THR A 85 10.09 11.46 -8.13
N ARG A 86 9.67 12.26 -7.17
CA ARG A 86 8.65 11.95 -6.17
C ARG A 86 7.50 12.96 -6.27
N ILE A 87 6.27 12.47 -6.41
CA ILE A 87 5.09 13.32 -6.62
C ILE A 87 4.05 13.02 -5.54
N PHE A 88 3.81 14.01 -4.68
CA PHE A 88 2.73 13.96 -3.69
C PHE A 88 1.45 14.48 -4.33
N ALA A 89 0.48 13.60 -4.52
CA ALA A 89 -0.75 13.87 -5.24
C ALA A 89 -1.96 13.60 -4.35
N GLY A 90 -2.58 14.63 -3.83
CA GLY A 90 -3.75 14.51 -2.95
C GLY A 90 -4.96 13.84 -3.60
N ALA A 91 -5.95 13.48 -2.78
CA ALA A 91 -7.21 12.94 -3.26
C ALA A 91 -7.85 13.90 -4.26
N GLY A 92 -8.31 13.40 -5.41
CA GLY A 92 -8.97 14.21 -6.43
C GLY A 92 -8.08 15.18 -7.21
N SER A 93 -6.75 15.07 -7.14
CA SER A 93 -5.79 15.98 -7.81
C SER A 93 -5.64 15.77 -9.33
N GLY A 94 -6.39 14.86 -9.93
CA GLY A 94 -6.23 14.55 -11.36
C GLY A 94 -5.01 13.69 -11.68
N LYS A 95 -4.42 13.03 -10.67
CA LYS A 95 -3.22 12.18 -10.77
C LYS A 95 -3.20 11.26 -11.98
N SER A 96 -4.25 10.46 -12.19
CA SER A 96 -4.30 9.47 -13.29
C SER A 96 -4.27 10.11 -14.68
N THR A 97 -4.96 11.23 -14.86
CA THR A 97 -4.94 11.99 -16.14
C THR A 97 -3.56 12.57 -16.39
N THR A 98 -2.93 13.13 -15.36
CA THR A 98 -1.58 13.70 -15.46
C THR A 98 -0.54 12.61 -15.77
N LEU A 99 -0.67 11.43 -15.15
CA LEU A 99 0.17 10.27 -15.42
C LEU A 99 0.04 9.82 -16.89
N VAL A 100 -1.19 9.74 -17.43
CA VAL A 100 -1.41 9.41 -18.84
C VAL A 100 -0.71 10.42 -19.75
N LEU A 101 -0.85 11.73 -19.48
CA LEU A 101 -0.16 12.76 -20.27
C LEU A 101 1.36 12.69 -20.15
N ARG A 102 1.91 12.32 -19.00
CA ARG A 102 3.33 12.07 -18.84
C ARG A 102 3.81 10.91 -19.73
N VAL A 103 3.04 9.81 -19.77
CA VAL A 103 3.34 8.66 -20.64
C VAL A 103 3.31 9.07 -22.11
N VAL A 104 2.27 9.81 -22.52
CA VAL A 104 2.16 10.34 -23.90
C VAL A 104 3.34 11.24 -24.24
N PHE A 105 3.76 12.11 -23.32
CA PHE A 105 4.95 12.95 -23.53
C PHE A 105 6.21 12.10 -23.74
N MET A 106 6.41 11.06 -22.94
CA MET A 106 7.57 10.16 -23.08
C MET A 106 7.54 9.40 -24.41
N LEU A 107 6.41 8.83 -24.79
CA LEU A 107 6.28 8.03 -26.01
C LEU A 107 6.31 8.89 -27.29
N CYS A 108 5.53 9.98 -27.34
CA CYS A 108 5.27 10.71 -28.57
C CYS A 108 6.19 11.92 -28.79
N HIS A 109 6.80 12.47 -27.75
CA HIS A 109 7.64 13.67 -27.86
C HIS A 109 9.09 13.42 -27.45
N LEU A 110 9.35 12.52 -26.50
CA LEU A 110 10.72 12.11 -26.15
C LEU A 110 11.18 10.87 -26.91
N ASN A 111 10.30 10.24 -27.70
CA ASN A 111 10.56 9.03 -28.48
C ASN A 111 11.13 7.87 -27.63
N VAL A 112 10.61 7.73 -26.40
CA VAL A 112 10.91 6.56 -25.56
C VAL A 112 10.18 5.36 -26.16
N GLU A 113 10.89 4.30 -26.45
CA GLU A 113 10.30 3.06 -26.95
C GLU A 113 9.35 2.45 -25.91
N PRO A 114 8.14 2.00 -26.29
CA PRO A 114 7.20 1.38 -25.36
C PRO A 114 7.79 0.23 -24.55
N GLU A 115 8.70 -0.53 -25.16
CA GLU A 115 9.40 -1.68 -24.58
C GLU A 115 10.37 -1.28 -23.46
N ARG A 116 10.68 0.01 -23.31
CA ARG A 116 11.57 0.56 -22.27
C ARG A 116 10.84 1.28 -21.15
N LEU A 117 9.52 1.28 -21.20
CA LEU A 117 8.67 2.00 -20.27
C LEU A 117 7.70 1.04 -19.56
N THR A 118 7.65 1.10 -18.24
CA THR A 118 6.61 0.42 -17.46
C THR A 118 5.91 1.39 -16.52
N VAL A 119 4.58 1.42 -16.62
CA VAL A 119 3.69 2.09 -15.69
C VAL A 119 3.10 1.04 -14.77
N ILE A 120 3.31 1.17 -13.47
CA ILE A 120 2.82 0.22 -12.49
C ILE A 120 1.68 0.85 -11.70
N SER A 121 0.58 0.12 -11.57
CA SER A 121 -0.50 0.39 -10.64
C SER A 121 -0.81 -0.84 -9.79
N PHE A 122 -1.60 -0.68 -8.71
CA PHE A 122 -1.76 -1.75 -7.71
C PHE A 122 -2.78 -2.81 -8.10
N THR A 123 -3.81 -2.48 -8.88
CA THR A 123 -4.90 -3.39 -9.21
C THR A 123 -5.11 -3.53 -10.71
N ASN A 124 -5.61 -4.68 -11.16
CA ASN A 124 -5.99 -4.89 -12.55
C ASN A 124 -7.07 -3.88 -13.01
N ALA A 125 -7.99 -3.50 -12.14
CA ALA A 125 -9.00 -2.49 -12.44
C ALA A 125 -8.37 -1.13 -12.74
N SER A 126 -7.43 -0.69 -11.91
CA SER A 126 -6.69 0.57 -12.14
C SER A 126 -5.86 0.52 -13.42
N CYS A 127 -5.22 -0.62 -13.69
CA CYS A 127 -4.47 -0.81 -14.94
C CYS A 127 -5.40 -0.76 -16.16
N ALA A 128 -6.59 -1.38 -16.10
CA ALA A 128 -7.57 -1.35 -17.19
C ALA A 128 -8.04 0.08 -17.47
N GLU A 129 -8.35 0.84 -16.44
CA GLU A 129 -8.74 2.26 -16.58
C GLU A 129 -7.61 3.12 -17.18
N LEU A 130 -6.38 2.93 -16.71
CA LEU A 130 -5.21 3.64 -17.26
C LEU A 130 -4.97 3.27 -18.74
N ARG A 131 -5.09 1.99 -19.10
CA ARG A 131 -4.95 1.51 -20.48
C ARG A 131 -6.00 2.13 -21.41
N GLU A 132 -7.26 2.14 -20.98
CA GLU A 132 -8.36 2.73 -21.75
C GLU A 132 -8.13 4.24 -21.99
N ARG A 133 -7.79 4.97 -20.93
CA ARG A 133 -7.50 6.41 -21.04
C ARG A 133 -6.28 6.68 -21.92
N LEU A 134 -5.22 5.90 -21.75
CA LEU A 134 -3.99 6.05 -22.53
C LEU A 134 -4.26 5.81 -24.01
N LEU A 135 -4.99 4.74 -24.38
CA LEU A 135 -5.36 4.45 -25.77
C LEU A 135 -6.21 5.56 -26.39
N LYS A 136 -7.18 6.10 -25.64
CA LYS A 136 -8.00 7.22 -26.10
C LYS A 136 -7.14 8.45 -26.42
N VAL A 137 -6.18 8.78 -25.56
CA VAL A 137 -5.28 9.93 -25.74
C VAL A 137 -4.31 9.67 -26.89
N LEU A 138 -3.65 8.51 -26.94
CA LEU A 138 -2.74 8.13 -28.02
C LEU A 138 -3.43 8.15 -29.40
N GLY A 139 -4.70 7.75 -29.48
CA GLY A 139 -5.50 7.84 -30.69
C GLY A 139 -5.64 9.29 -31.18
N PHE A 140 -5.85 10.26 -30.28
CA PHE A 140 -5.88 11.68 -30.63
C PHE A 140 -4.49 12.19 -31.11
N TRP A 141 -3.40 11.67 -30.55
CA TRP A 141 -2.02 11.95 -30.99
C TRP A 141 -1.65 11.26 -32.31
N GLN A 142 -2.52 10.42 -32.86
CA GLN A 142 -2.23 9.58 -34.03
C GLN A 142 -0.95 8.75 -33.84
N SER A 143 -0.71 8.29 -32.61
CA SER A 143 0.46 7.50 -32.25
C SER A 143 0.34 6.09 -32.83
N PRO A 144 1.46 5.48 -33.31
CA PRO A 144 1.46 4.09 -33.78
C PRO A 144 1.39 3.07 -32.64
N VAL A 145 1.45 3.49 -31.39
CA VAL A 145 1.40 2.61 -30.22
C VAL A 145 0.01 1.98 -30.08
N ASP A 146 -0.05 0.68 -30.23
CA ASP A 146 -1.30 -0.09 -30.24
C ASP A 146 -1.71 -0.60 -28.83
N ALA A 147 -2.85 -1.29 -28.79
CA ALA A 147 -3.39 -1.84 -27.55
C ALA A 147 -2.48 -2.91 -26.92
N GLN A 148 -1.70 -3.65 -27.71
CA GLN A 148 -0.77 -4.65 -27.21
C GLN A 148 0.42 -4.00 -26.51
N ALA A 149 1.02 -2.99 -27.13
CA ALA A 149 2.12 -2.21 -26.54
C ALA A 149 1.66 -1.51 -25.25
N VAL A 150 0.45 -0.89 -25.24
CA VAL A 150 -0.13 -0.30 -24.04
C VAL A 150 -0.34 -1.33 -22.93
N ARG A 151 -0.80 -2.55 -23.27
CA ARG A 151 -0.95 -3.63 -22.28
C ARG A 151 0.40 -4.04 -21.71
N GLN A 152 1.45 -4.03 -22.50
CA GLN A 152 2.80 -4.35 -22.05
C GLN A 152 3.40 -3.23 -21.18
N CYS A 153 3.11 -1.97 -21.49
CA CYS A 153 3.57 -0.83 -20.71
C CYS A 153 2.86 -0.70 -19.34
N VAL A 154 1.55 -0.91 -19.27
CA VAL A 154 0.75 -0.68 -18.06
C VAL A 154 0.43 -2.00 -17.36
N ARG A 155 0.97 -2.22 -16.16
CA ARG A 155 0.92 -3.50 -15.44
C ARG A 155 0.71 -3.31 -13.95
N THR A 156 0.31 -4.39 -13.25
CA THR A 156 0.48 -4.48 -11.80
C THR A 156 1.90 -4.95 -11.45
N PHE A 157 2.33 -4.77 -10.19
CA PHE A 157 3.59 -5.34 -9.70
C PHE A 157 3.67 -6.85 -9.94
N HIS A 158 2.60 -7.56 -9.63
CA HIS A 158 2.54 -9.02 -9.80
C HIS A 158 2.58 -9.44 -11.26
N SER A 159 1.91 -8.71 -12.15
CA SER A 159 2.00 -8.96 -13.60
C SER A 159 3.42 -8.71 -14.13
N ALA A 160 4.06 -7.63 -13.71
CA ALA A 160 5.44 -7.31 -14.10
C ALA A 160 6.43 -8.37 -13.59
N MET A 161 6.31 -8.77 -12.33
CA MET A 161 7.08 -9.88 -11.73
C MET A 161 6.81 -11.21 -12.45
N GLY A 162 5.55 -11.52 -12.75
CA GLY A 162 5.14 -12.76 -13.40
C GLY A 162 5.73 -12.94 -14.81
N VAL A 163 6.00 -11.84 -15.54
CA VAL A 163 6.73 -11.90 -16.82
C VAL A 163 8.13 -12.44 -16.62
N LEU A 164 8.89 -11.88 -15.67
CA LEU A 164 10.24 -12.34 -15.37
C LEU A 164 10.24 -13.77 -14.78
N ALA A 165 9.27 -14.08 -13.92
CA ALA A 165 9.16 -15.40 -13.31
C ALA A 165 8.95 -16.52 -14.35
N ARG A 166 8.10 -16.30 -15.35
CA ARG A 166 7.89 -17.27 -16.45
C ARG A 166 9.19 -17.62 -17.17
N GLU A 167 10.02 -16.63 -17.39
CA GLU A 167 11.27 -16.79 -18.16
C GLU A 167 12.41 -17.41 -17.34
N VAL A 168 12.48 -17.09 -16.06
CA VAL A 168 13.64 -17.40 -15.22
C VAL A 168 13.36 -18.48 -14.18
N LEU A 169 12.11 -18.58 -13.70
CA LEU A 169 11.70 -19.54 -12.66
C LEU A 169 10.91 -20.74 -13.21
N GLY A 170 10.83 -20.91 -14.54
CA GLY A 170 10.20 -22.09 -15.14
C GLY A 170 8.69 -22.04 -15.24
N SER A 171 8.10 -20.86 -15.40
CA SER A 171 6.64 -20.67 -15.54
C SER A 171 5.83 -21.27 -14.38
N PRO A 172 6.11 -20.91 -13.12
CA PRO A 172 5.43 -21.49 -11.97
C PRO A 172 3.93 -21.19 -11.96
N GLY A 173 3.14 -22.12 -11.41
CA GLY A 173 1.79 -21.81 -10.99
C GLY A 173 1.80 -20.93 -9.72
N TRP A 174 0.70 -20.21 -9.47
CA TRP A 174 0.60 -19.29 -8.33
C TRP A 174 -0.27 -19.87 -7.24
N PHE A 175 0.28 -20.03 -6.04
CA PHE A 175 -0.47 -20.49 -4.87
C PHE A 175 -1.70 -19.61 -4.60
N GLU A 176 -1.56 -18.29 -4.71
CA GLU A 176 -2.64 -17.33 -4.44
C GLU A 176 -3.79 -17.40 -5.45
N GLN A 177 -3.57 -17.99 -6.62
CA GLN A 177 -4.56 -18.18 -7.67
C GLN A 177 -5.05 -19.63 -7.78
N LEU A 178 -4.64 -20.51 -6.88
CA LEU A 178 -4.97 -21.91 -6.92
C LEU A 178 -6.49 -22.12 -6.74
N GLY A 179 -7.11 -22.82 -7.69
CA GLY A 179 -8.56 -23.08 -7.69
C GLY A 179 -9.43 -21.96 -8.29
N ASP A 180 -8.84 -20.85 -8.71
CA ASP A 180 -9.56 -19.82 -9.44
C ASP A 180 -9.66 -20.20 -10.93
N LYS A 181 -10.87 -20.52 -11.39
CA LYS A 181 -11.12 -20.90 -12.79
C LYS A 181 -10.86 -19.78 -13.80
N GLN A 182 -10.80 -18.53 -13.35
CA GLN A 182 -10.53 -17.34 -14.19
C GLN A 182 -9.03 -16.98 -14.21
N ALA A 183 -8.24 -17.46 -13.26
CA ALA A 183 -6.83 -17.12 -13.11
C ALA A 183 -5.92 -17.64 -14.24
N SER A 184 -6.33 -18.72 -14.93
CA SER A 184 -5.50 -19.35 -15.97
C SER A 184 -5.29 -18.49 -17.23
N ALA A 185 -6.10 -17.45 -17.45
CA ALA A 185 -6.04 -16.56 -18.60
C ALA A 185 -5.74 -15.09 -18.24
N SER A 186 -5.73 -14.75 -16.95
CA SER A 186 -5.53 -13.37 -16.48
C SER A 186 -4.10 -13.14 -15.97
N GLU A 187 -3.65 -11.90 -16.08
CA GLU A 187 -2.43 -11.44 -15.42
C GLU A 187 -2.56 -11.64 -13.90
N PRO A 188 -1.45 -11.97 -13.19
CA PRO A 188 -1.46 -12.04 -11.74
C PRO A 188 -2.04 -10.78 -11.12
N ASP A 189 -3.04 -10.92 -10.25
CA ASP A 189 -3.65 -9.77 -9.57
C ASP A 189 -3.04 -9.59 -8.17
N ASN A 190 -3.14 -8.37 -7.66
CA ASN A 190 -2.68 -8.05 -6.33
C ASN A 190 -3.49 -8.86 -5.29
N PRO A 191 -2.82 -9.67 -4.43
CA PRO A 191 -3.48 -10.43 -3.36
C PRO A 191 -4.18 -9.53 -2.32
N LEU A 192 -4.05 -8.18 -2.42
CA LEU A 192 -4.84 -7.23 -1.64
C LEU A 192 -6.36 -7.42 -1.83
N ALA A 193 -6.80 -7.97 -2.95
CA ALA A 193 -8.18 -8.39 -3.17
C ALA A 193 -8.54 -9.67 -2.39
N GLY A 194 -7.55 -10.32 -1.76
CA GLY A 194 -7.68 -11.63 -1.16
C GLY A 194 -8.74 -11.72 -0.08
N GLY A 195 -9.71 -12.53 -0.37
CA GLY A 195 -10.66 -13.06 0.57
C GLY A 195 -10.06 -14.22 1.40
N ARG A 196 -10.92 -15.08 1.89
CA ARG A 196 -10.53 -16.32 2.57
C ARG A 196 -9.74 -17.24 1.63
N LEU A 197 -8.85 -18.05 2.23
CA LEU A 197 -8.19 -19.14 1.52
C LEU A 197 -9.22 -20.02 0.81
N GLY A 198 -8.96 -20.34 -0.44
CA GLY A 198 -9.76 -21.33 -1.17
C GLY A 198 -9.53 -22.75 -0.61
N PRO A 199 -10.43 -23.71 -0.90
CA PRO A 199 -10.30 -25.07 -0.39
C PRO A 199 -8.98 -25.75 -0.77
N ALA A 200 -8.48 -25.54 -1.98
CA ALA A 200 -7.22 -26.10 -2.46
C ALA A 200 -6.00 -25.51 -1.70
N GLN A 201 -5.99 -24.20 -1.47
CA GLN A 201 -4.96 -23.51 -0.70
C GLN A 201 -4.95 -23.98 0.76
N ALA A 202 -6.14 -24.02 1.39
CA ALA A 202 -6.28 -24.49 2.77
C ALA A 202 -5.82 -25.93 2.94
N ARG A 203 -6.07 -26.79 1.95
CA ARG A 203 -5.63 -28.19 1.93
C ARG A 203 -4.09 -28.29 1.94
N LEU A 204 -3.41 -27.60 1.04
CA LEU A 204 -1.93 -27.63 0.98
C LEU A 204 -1.28 -27.16 2.28
N LEU A 205 -1.79 -26.06 2.84
CA LEU A 205 -1.31 -25.56 4.14
C LEU A 205 -1.54 -26.57 5.26
N LYS A 206 -2.70 -27.20 5.31
CA LYS A 206 -3.05 -28.21 6.29
C LYS A 206 -2.20 -29.46 6.15
N ASP A 207 -1.94 -29.93 4.94
CA ASP A 207 -1.13 -31.11 4.66
C ASP A 207 0.32 -30.86 5.11
N ALA A 208 0.90 -29.69 4.79
CA ALA A 208 2.23 -29.31 5.29
C ALA A 208 2.27 -29.21 6.83
N TYR A 209 1.24 -28.66 7.46
CA TYR A 209 1.13 -28.59 8.92
C TYR A 209 1.06 -29.96 9.56
N GLN A 210 0.27 -30.87 9.00
CA GLN A 210 0.16 -32.25 9.47
C GLN A 210 1.50 -33.00 9.32
N ALA A 211 2.21 -32.82 8.21
CA ALA A 211 3.53 -33.42 7.99
C ALA A 211 4.53 -32.93 9.05
N CYS A 212 4.66 -31.62 9.27
CA CYS A 212 5.52 -31.07 10.32
C CYS A 212 5.16 -31.63 11.71
N TYR A 213 3.87 -31.71 12.03
CA TYR A 213 3.42 -32.25 13.32
C TYR A 213 3.78 -33.74 13.49
N THR A 214 3.75 -34.52 12.41
CA THR A 214 4.08 -35.95 12.42
C THR A 214 5.60 -36.17 12.54
N ASP A 215 6.38 -35.42 11.76
CA ASP A 215 7.79 -35.73 11.53
C ASP A 215 8.73 -34.99 12.49
N ASP A 216 8.31 -33.84 13.04
CA ASP A 216 9.17 -33.00 13.91
C ASP A 216 8.65 -32.93 15.36
N PRO A 217 9.30 -33.61 16.31
CA PRO A 217 8.94 -33.56 17.74
C PRO A 217 9.04 -32.15 18.36
N ALA A 218 9.97 -31.30 17.90
CA ALA A 218 10.12 -29.94 18.42
C ALA A 218 8.95 -29.08 17.96
N PHE A 219 8.58 -29.18 16.66
CA PHE A 219 7.39 -28.52 16.12
C PHE A 219 6.13 -28.92 16.91
N ARG A 220 5.95 -30.22 17.18
CA ARG A 220 4.85 -30.74 18.01
C ARG A 220 4.81 -30.09 19.39
N GLY A 221 5.98 -29.97 20.04
CA GLY A 221 6.10 -29.30 21.32
C GLY A 221 5.63 -27.86 21.29
N TRP A 222 6.09 -27.08 20.32
CA TRP A 222 5.66 -25.69 20.16
C TRP A 222 4.16 -25.54 19.83
N VAL A 223 3.60 -26.44 19.02
CA VAL A 223 2.15 -26.45 18.73
C VAL A 223 1.35 -26.61 20.02
N HIS A 224 1.73 -27.57 20.89
CA HIS A 224 1.04 -27.78 22.15
C HIS A 224 1.26 -26.63 23.15
N GLU A 225 2.45 -26.05 23.20
CA GLU A 225 2.76 -24.85 23.99
C GLU A 225 1.85 -23.68 23.59
N LEU A 226 1.74 -23.40 22.29
CA LEU A 226 0.91 -22.32 21.74
C LEU A 226 -0.57 -22.50 22.01
N LEU A 227 -1.05 -23.73 21.94
CA LEU A 227 -2.45 -24.08 22.18
C LEU A 227 -2.78 -24.29 23.67
N GLY A 228 -1.80 -24.21 24.57
CA GLY A 228 -1.97 -24.47 25.99
C GLY A 228 -2.46 -25.90 26.28
N SER A 229 -2.08 -26.89 25.48
CA SER A 229 -2.51 -28.26 25.56
C SER A 229 -1.35 -29.22 25.92
N GLN A 230 -1.67 -30.37 26.46
CA GLN A 230 -0.64 -31.39 26.78
C GLN A 230 -0.15 -32.07 25.50
N PRO A 231 1.17 -32.29 25.33
CA PRO A 231 1.70 -33.11 24.26
C PRO A 231 1.13 -34.53 24.30
N PRO A 232 1.00 -35.23 23.15
CA PRO A 232 0.54 -36.60 23.12
C PRO A 232 1.50 -37.52 23.85
N ASP A 233 0.95 -38.57 24.48
CA ASP A 233 1.70 -39.63 25.16
C ASP A 233 2.64 -40.32 24.14
N PRO A 234 3.97 -40.32 24.38
CA PRO A 234 4.93 -40.98 23.49
C PRO A 234 4.70 -42.47 23.27
N GLN A 235 3.99 -43.12 24.20
CA GLN A 235 3.68 -44.55 24.12
C GLN A 235 2.43 -44.88 23.28
N LYS A 236 1.69 -43.88 22.87
CA LYS A 236 0.47 -44.04 22.06
C LYS A 236 0.70 -43.64 20.62
N ALA A 237 -0.18 -44.15 19.73
CA ALA A 237 -0.19 -43.69 18.35
C ALA A 237 -0.37 -42.18 18.28
N LEU A 238 0.43 -41.51 17.44
CA LEU A 238 0.38 -40.07 17.28
C LEU A 238 -1.00 -39.64 16.72
N PRO A 239 -1.72 -38.75 17.41
CA PRO A 239 -2.99 -38.22 16.90
C PRO A 239 -2.74 -37.26 15.70
N LYS A 240 -3.83 -36.90 15.00
CA LYS A 240 -3.77 -35.82 14.01
C LYS A 240 -3.40 -34.50 14.67
N ALA A 241 -2.76 -33.61 13.90
CA ALA A 241 -2.40 -32.27 14.35
C ALA A 241 -3.64 -31.51 14.84
N PRO A 242 -3.54 -30.79 15.98
CA PRO A 242 -4.65 -30.04 16.54
C PRO A 242 -5.08 -28.89 15.62
N MET A 243 -6.40 -28.68 15.51
CA MET A 243 -7.04 -27.67 14.66
C MET A 243 -7.77 -26.59 15.46
N GLN A 244 -7.53 -26.51 16.77
CA GLN A 244 -8.14 -25.48 17.61
C GLN A 244 -7.74 -24.09 17.12
N PRO A 245 -8.67 -23.11 17.17
CA PRO A 245 -8.35 -21.74 16.82
C PRO A 245 -7.29 -21.15 17.76
N PHE A 246 -6.30 -20.50 17.17
CA PHE A 246 -5.24 -19.78 17.86
C PHE A 246 -5.29 -18.30 17.45
N ARG A 247 -4.94 -17.40 18.35
CA ARG A 247 -4.88 -15.97 18.07
C ARG A 247 -3.61 -15.36 18.70
N LEU A 248 -2.76 -14.80 17.85
CA LEU A 248 -1.65 -13.97 18.34
C LEU A 248 -2.18 -12.67 18.97
N PRO A 249 -1.50 -12.13 20.00
CA PRO A 249 -1.79 -10.79 20.50
C PRO A 249 -1.74 -9.76 19.37
N GLY A 250 -2.79 -8.94 19.27
CA GLY A 250 -2.92 -7.93 18.19
C GLY A 250 -3.73 -8.38 16.97
N GLU A 251 -3.94 -9.68 16.77
CA GLU A 251 -4.80 -10.15 15.68
C GLU A 251 -6.29 -10.01 16.00
N LEU A 252 -7.11 -9.72 14.97
CA LEU A 252 -8.56 -9.51 15.13
C LEU A 252 -9.31 -10.82 15.35
N HIS A 253 -8.89 -11.89 14.68
CA HIS A 253 -9.61 -13.17 14.64
C HIS A 253 -8.68 -14.32 15.01
N ALA A 254 -9.26 -15.33 15.68
CA ALA A 254 -8.62 -16.61 15.86
C ALA A 254 -8.85 -17.48 14.61
N ALA A 255 -7.82 -18.27 14.25
CA ALA A 255 -7.87 -19.20 13.14
C ALA A 255 -7.00 -20.45 13.47
N PRO A 256 -7.13 -21.57 12.73
CA PRO A 256 -6.21 -22.68 12.86
C PRO A 256 -4.75 -22.23 12.68
N LEU A 257 -3.81 -22.83 13.40
CA LEU A 257 -2.40 -22.43 13.40
C LEU A 257 -1.80 -22.31 11.98
N PHE A 258 -2.12 -23.24 11.10
CA PHE A 258 -1.60 -23.21 9.71
C PHE A 258 -2.04 -21.93 8.93
N GLU A 259 -3.25 -21.43 9.19
CA GLU A 259 -3.71 -20.16 8.61
C GLU A 259 -3.02 -18.95 9.24
N VAL A 260 -2.81 -19.00 10.58
CA VAL A 260 -2.07 -17.94 11.29
C VAL A 260 -0.61 -17.91 10.83
N PHE A 261 0.02 -19.08 10.65
CA PHE A 261 1.37 -19.17 10.09
C PHE A 261 1.44 -18.55 8.68
N TYR A 262 0.52 -18.91 7.80
CA TYR A 262 0.48 -18.35 6.45
C TYR A 262 0.31 -16.82 6.46
N GLY A 263 -0.61 -16.32 7.26
CA GLY A 263 -0.85 -14.87 7.39
C GLY A 263 0.37 -14.10 7.91
N GLN A 264 1.05 -14.63 8.94
CA GLN A 264 2.26 -13.99 9.48
C GLN A 264 3.47 -14.17 8.55
N ALA A 265 3.60 -15.30 7.87
CA ALA A 265 4.61 -15.50 6.84
C ALA A 265 4.51 -14.46 5.73
N GLY A 266 3.31 -14.25 5.18
CA GLY A 266 3.06 -13.24 4.17
C GLY A 266 3.42 -11.82 4.64
N PHE A 267 3.13 -11.49 5.90
CA PHE A 267 3.54 -10.21 6.49
C PHE A 267 5.07 -10.09 6.62
N ILE A 268 5.75 -11.12 7.17
CA ILE A 268 7.21 -11.15 7.36
C ILE A 268 7.93 -10.98 6.02
N GLU A 269 7.51 -11.72 5.00
CA GLU A 269 8.09 -11.62 3.67
C GLU A 269 7.83 -10.24 3.03
N SER A 270 6.63 -9.69 3.18
CA SER A 270 6.29 -8.38 2.60
C SER A 270 7.11 -7.24 3.18
N ILE A 271 7.51 -7.32 4.47
CA ILE A 271 8.42 -6.33 5.07
C ILE A 271 9.92 -6.60 4.75
N GLY A 272 10.19 -7.48 3.78
CA GLY A 272 11.52 -7.73 3.22
C GLY A 272 12.39 -8.67 4.04
N ILE A 273 11.79 -9.49 4.92
CA ILE A 273 12.50 -10.49 5.73
C ILE A 273 12.31 -11.88 5.10
N ARG A 274 13.37 -12.66 5.03
CA ARG A 274 13.32 -14.09 4.70
C ARG A 274 13.07 -14.88 5.96
N ILE A 275 12.03 -15.71 5.98
CA ILE A 275 11.61 -16.45 7.19
C ILE A 275 12.71 -17.38 7.66
N GLU A 276 13.39 -18.06 6.75
CA GLU A 276 14.49 -18.98 7.06
C GLU A 276 15.74 -18.29 7.65
N GLN A 277 15.88 -16.97 7.42
CA GLN A 277 17.01 -16.18 7.92
C GLN A 277 16.66 -15.35 9.17
N LEU A 278 15.42 -15.45 9.67
CA LEU A 278 14.98 -14.69 10.82
C LEU A 278 15.73 -15.15 12.09
N PRO A 279 16.53 -14.27 12.75
CA PRO A 279 17.28 -14.62 13.94
C PRO A 279 16.37 -14.61 15.17
N VAL A 280 15.53 -15.63 15.32
CA VAL A 280 14.46 -15.70 16.34
C VAL A 280 15.02 -15.47 17.76
N ALA A 281 16.21 -15.99 18.07
CA ALA A 281 16.84 -15.81 19.37
C ALA A 281 17.21 -14.36 19.72
N ALA A 282 17.46 -13.53 18.68
CA ALA A 282 17.86 -12.13 18.84
C ALA A 282 16.67 -11.14 18.83
N LEU A 283 15.46 -11.62 18.56
CA LEU A 283 14.27 -10.76 18.55
C LEU A 283 13.78 -10.47 19.98
N ALA A 284 13.38 -9.23 20.21
CA ALA A 284 12.74 -8.81 21.45
C ALA A 284 11.26 -9.26 21.45
N CYS A 285 11.04 -10.54 21.70
CA CYS A 285 9.71 -11.15 21.72
C CYS A 285 9.53 -12.05 22.95
N SER A 286 8.28 -12.29 23.33
CA SER A 286 7.90 -13.18 24.43
C SER A 286 8.27 -14.63 24.14
N PRO A 287 8.32 -15.51 25.17
CA PRO A 287 8.53 -16.95 24.97
C PRO A 287 7.53 -17.57 24.00
N ALA A 288 6.24 -17.23 24.11
CA ALA A 288 5.19 -17.74 23.22
C ALA A 288 5.37 -17.26 21.76
N GLU A 289 5.73 -15.98 21.54
CA GLU A 289 6.04 -15.47 20.21
C GLU A 289 7.29 -16.12 19.62
N ARG A 290 8.28 -16.43 20.46
CA ARG A 290 9.47 -17.17 20.05
C ARG A 290 9.12 -18.58 19.62
N ALA A 291 8.32 -19.31 20.40
CA ALA A 291 7.81 -20.64 20.04
C ALA A 291 7.03 -20.58 18.72
N PHE A 292 6.20 -19.56 18.54
CA PHE A 292 5.47 -19.31 17.29
C PHE A 292 6.42 -19.14 16.10
N LEU A 293 7.45 -18.31 16.21
CA LEU A 293 8.39 -18.07 15.13
C LEU A 293 9.23 -19.30 14.78
N LEU A 294 9.65 -20.09 15.78
CA LEU A 294 10.37 -21.34 15.54
C LEU A 294 9.49 -22.36 14.83
N ALA A 295 8.25 -22.51 15.27
CA ALA A 295 7.27 -23.36 14.60
C ALA A 295 6.98 -22.86 13.16
N LEU A 296 6.85 -21.54 12.97
CA LEU A 296 6.67 -20.93 11.66
C LEU A 296 7.84 -21.24 10.71
N GLN A 297 9.08 -21.18 11.15
CA GLN A 297 10.24 -21.50 10.30
C GLN A 297 10.21 -22.94 9.79
N VAL A 298 9.89 -23.89 10.67
CA VAL A 298 9.75 -25.32 10.29
C VAL A 298 8.60 -25.51 9.31
N PHE A 299 7.43 -24.99 9.66
CA PHE A 299 6.24 -25.05 8.80
C PHE A 299 6.48 -24.43 7.42
N TRP A 300 7.03 -23.22 7.37
CA TRP A 300 7.24 -22.50 6.13
C TRP A 300 8.20 -23.22 5.19
N LYS A 301 9.27 -23.79 5.74
CA LYS A 301 10.21 -24.61 4.98
C LYS A 301 9.51 -25.82 4.33
N ALA A 302 8.72 -26.56 5.09
CA ALA A 302 7.99 -27.71 4.59
C ALA A 302 6.93 -27.31 3.54
N PHE A 303 6.19 -26.23 3.79
CA PHE A 303 5.19 -25.70 2.88
C PHE A 303 5.81 -25.27 1.54
N VAL A 304 6.92 -24.52 1.56
CA VAL A 304 7.62 -24.10 0.34
C VAL A 304 8.18 -25.31 -0.43
N GLN A 305 8.66 -26.34 0.26
CA GLN A 305 9.10 -27.58 -0.39
C GLN A 305 7.95 -28.30 -1.10
N GLU A 306 6.79 -28.38 -0.46
CA GLU A 306 5.58 -28.97 -1.04
C GLU A 306 5.11 -28.18 -2.28
N LEU A 307 5.09 -26.84 -2.21
CA LEU A 307 4.78 -25.99 -3.35
C LEU A 307 5.72 -26.24 -4.53
N ASN A 308 7.03 -26.29 -4.27
CA ASN A 308 8.03 -26.52 -5.31
C ASN A 308 7.86 -27.89 -6.00
N GLN A 309 7.51 -28.95 -5.26
CA GLN A 309 7.23 -30.27 -5.83
C GLN A 309 6.04 -30.25 -6.77
N GLN A 310 5.07 -29.35 -6.53
CA GLN A 310 3.89 -29.16 -7.38
C GLN A 310 4.09 -28.09 -8.48
N GLY A 311 5.29 -27.53 -8.62
CA GLY A 311 5.56 -26.45 -9.58
C GLY A 311 4.86 -25.13 -9.23
N LEU A 312 4.55 -24.92 -7.94
CA LEU A 312 3.88 -23.72 -7.43
C LEU A 312 4.86 -22.80 -6.71
N LEU A 313 4.59 -21.50 -6.75
CA LEU A 313 5.24 -20.48 -5.93
C LEU A 313 4.20 -19.55 -5.31
N THR A 314 4.53 -18.94 -4.15
CA THR A 314 3.83 -17.76 -3.66
C THR A 314 4.33 -16.52 -4.40
N PHE A 315 3.51 -15.48 -4.50
CA PHE A 315 3.96 -14.20 -5.08
C PHE A 315 5.16 -13.63 -4.34
N ASN A 316 5.13 -13.65 -3.01
CA ASN A 316 6.25 -13.17 -2.19
C ASN A 316 7.53 -14.00 -2.44
N GLY A 317 7.40 -15.32 -2.52
CA GLY A 317 8.52 -16.21 -2.84
C GLY A 317 9.13 -15.92 -4.20
N ALA A 318 8.31 -15.59 -5.20
CA ALA A 318 8.78 -15.21 -6.53
C ALA A 318 9.54 -13.87 -6.50
N PHE A 319 9.03 -12.85 -5.81
CA PHE A 319 9.74 -11.58 -5.61
C PHE A 319 11.11 -11.81 -4.94
N GLN A 320 11.16 -12.63 -3.90
CA GLN A 320 12.41 -12.94 -3.18
C GLN A 320 13.42 -13.66 -4.10
N GLN A 321 12.97 -14.68 -4.84
CA GLN A 321 13.84 -15.44 -5.74
C GLN A 321 14.37 -14.56 -6.87
N LEU A 322 13.52 -13.76 -7.52
CA LEU A 322 13.95 -12.85 -8.57
C LEU A 322 14.90 -11.77 -8.05
N THR A 323 14.64 -11.19 -6.88
CA THR A 323 15.54 -10.23 -6.24
C THR A 323 16.91 -10.83 -6.01
N GLN A 324 16.97 -12.06 -5.47
CA GLN A 324 18.23 -12.77 -5.24
C GLN A 324 18.98 -13.02 -6.55
N ARG A 325 18.31 -13.52 -7.59
CA ARG A 325 18.93 -13.77 -8.90
C ARG A 325 19.44 -12.51 -9.58
N LEU A 326 18.73 -11.38 -9.43
CA LEU A 326 19.19 -10.07 -9.90
C LEU A 326 20.48 -9.64 -9.20
N ASP A 327 20.54 -9.80 -7.88
CA ASP A 327 21.69 -9.43 -7.06
C ASP A 327 22.89 -10.38 -7.29
N ASP A 328 22.63 -11.66 -7.54
CA ASP A 328 23.66 -12.67 -7.88
C ASP A 328 24.17 -12.53 -9.33
N GLY A 329 23.53 -11.70 -10.14
CA GLY A 329 23.96 -11.44 -11.52
C GLY A 329 23.58 -12.54 -12.51
N ASP A 330 22.46 -13.26 -12.31
CA ASP A 330 21.97 -14.31 -13.23
C ASP A 330 21.93 -13.78 -14.67
N GLU A 331 22.63 -14.45 -15.59
CA GLU A 331 22.76 -14.04 -17.00
C GLU A 331 21.44 -14.01 -17.75
N ARG A 332 20.46 -14.82 -17.31
CA ARG A 332 19.09 -14.82 -17.86
C ARG A 332 18.33 -13.52 -17.60
N LEU A 333 18.78 -12.73 -16.62
CA LEU A 333 18.27 -11.40 -16.28
C LEU A 333 19.24 -10.30 -16.80
N GLY A 334 19.63 -10.40 -18.06
CA GLY A 334 20.45 -9.39 -18.75
C GLY A 334 19.68 -8.10 -19.06
N ALA A 335 20.42 -7.04 -19.43
CA ALA A 335 19.86 -5.70 -19.65
C ALA A 335 18.76 -5.66 -20.73
N ASP A 336 18.90 -6.43 -21.80
CA ASP A 336 17.90 -6.47 -22.88
C ASP A 336 16.55 -7.01 -22.38
N ARG A 337 16.59 -8.04 -21.55
CA ARG A 337 15.38 -8.63 -20.97
C ARG A 337 14.72 -7.71 -19.93
N LEU A 338 15.53 -6.94 -19.23
CA LEU A 338 15.08 -5.97 -18.25
C LEU A 338 14.75 -4.60 -18.86
N ALA A 339 14.92 -4.41 -20.17
CA ALA A 339 14.79 -3.12 -20.85
C ALA A 339 13.47 -2.41 -20.50
N GLY A 340 12.35 -3.14 -20.39
CA GLY A 340 11.05 -2.60 -20.03
C GLY A 340 10.99 -1.91 -18.67
N PHE A 341 11.93 -2.18 -17.78
CA PHE A 341 12.04 -1.54 -16.47
C PHE A 341 12.98 -0.33 -16.44
N SER A 342 13.53 0.10 -17.61
CA SER A 342 14.44 1.25 -17.66
C SER A 342 13.77 2.54 -17.18
N HIS A 343 12.53 2.76 -17.56
CA HIS A 343 11.73 3.91 -17.13
C HIS A 343 10.51 3.41 -16.37
N LEU A 344 10.50 3.60 -15.04
CA LEU A 344 9.40 3.20 -14.18
C LEU A 344 8.57 4.40 -13.73
N LEU A 345 7.27 4.35 -13.96
CA LEU A 345 6.28 5.24 -13.37
C LEU A 345 5.37 4.42 -12.47
N ILE A 346 5.39 4.69 -11.17
CA ILE A 346 4.67 3.88 -10.18
C ILE A 346 3.59 4.74 -9.54
N ASP A 347 2.34 4.38 -9.78
CA ASP A 347 1.17 4.97 -9.14
C ASP A 347 0.91 4.33 -7.77
N GLU A 348 0.30 5.08 -6.85
CA GLU A 348 0.00 4.66 -5.46
C GLU A 348 1.24 4.20 -4.68
N PHE A 349 2.39 4.85 -4.86
CA PHE A 349 3.66 4.44 -4.27
C PHE A 349 3.64 4.34 -2.73
N GLN A 350 2.74 5.02 -2.06
CA GLN A 350 2.56 4.92 -0.60
C GLN A 350 2.10 3.53 -0.13
N ASP A 351 1.63 2.68 -1.05
CA ASP A 351 1.18 1.32 -0.76
C ASP A 351 2.27 0.25 -1.05
N VAL A 352 3.46 0.68 -1.43
CA VAL A 352 4.61 -0.20 -1.68
C VAL A 352 5.13 -0.78 -0.36
N SER A 353 5.57 -2.02 -0.40
CA SER A 353 6.20 -2.72 0.73
C SER A 353 7.73 -2.76 0.61
N PRO A 354 8.48 -3.02 1.70
CA PRO A 354 9.93 -3.21 1.64
C PRO A 354 10.38 -4.27 0.64
N GLN A 355 9.66 -5.37 0.51
CA GLN A 355 9.97 -6.40 -0.49
C GLN A 355 9.95 -5.86 -1.91
N ILE A 356 8.93 -5.06 -2.25
CA ILE A 356 8.83 -4.41 -3.56
C ILE A 356 9.98 -3.42 -3.77
N VAL A 357 10.32 -2.63 -2.74
CA VAL A 357 11.48 -1.71 -2.79
C VAL A 357 12.78 -2.48 -3.08
N GLN A 358 13.00 -3.61 -2.42
CA GLN A 358 14.18 -4.45 -2.65
C GLN A 358 14.25 -4.94 -4.09
N TRP A 359 13.12 -5.40 -4.64
CA TRP A 359 13.02 -5.85 -6.02
C TRP A 359 13.29 -4.73 -7.03
N LEU A 360 12.68 -3.55 -6.85
CA LEU A 360 12.92 -2.38 -7.70
C LEU A 360 14.38 -1.93 -7.66
N GLN A 361 14.99 -1.94 -6.49
CA GLN A 361 16.42 -1.63 -6.32
C GLN A 361 17.31 -2.63 -7.08
N ALA A 362 17.01 -3.92 -6.99
CA ALA A 362 17.76 -4.96 -7.68
C ALA A 362 17.66 -4.83 -9.21
N LEU A 363 16.44 -4.57 -9.74
CA LEU A 363 16.20 -4.31 -11.16
C LEU A 363 17.05 -3.14 -11.68
N HIS A 364 16.96 -1.99 -11.02
CA HIS A 364 17.65 -0.79 -11.46
C HIS A 364 19.17 -0.87 -11.25
N ARG A 365 19.65 -1.56 -10.20
CA ARG A 365 21.09 -1.84 -10.04
C ARG A 365 21.62 -2.67 -11.21
N ARG A 366 20.88 -3.70 -11.61
CA ARG A 366 21.27 -4.57 -12.72
C ARG A 366 21.34 -3.81 -14.04
N LEU A 367 20.32 -3.01 -14.36
CA LEU A 367 20.28 -2.16 -15.55
C LEU A 367 21.39 -1.10 -15.55
N ALA A 368 21.55 -0.36 -14.46
CA ALA A 368 22.56 0.67 -14.34
C ALA A 368 23.98 0.10 -14.39
N GLY A 369 24.21 -1.09 -13.83
CA GLY A 369 25.47 -1.82 -13.90
C GLY A 369 25.84 -2.24 -15.34
N ALA A 370 24.84 -2.46 -16.21
CA ALA A 370 25.02 -2.71 -17.63
C ALA A 370 25.12 -1.42 -18.48
N GLY A 371 25.13 -0.24 -17.84
CA GLY A 371 25.22 1.05 -18.55
C GLY A 371 23.89 1.57 -19.09
N THR A 372 22.77 0.90 -18.82
CA THR A 372 21.44 1.35 -19.25
C THR A 372 20.97 2.52 -18.37
N PRO A 373 20.55 3.66 -18.95
CA PRO A 373 19.96 4.75 -18.21
C PRO A 373 18.65 4.30 -17.53
N VAL A 374 18.49 4.63 -16.25
CA VAL A 374 17.30 4.30 -15.47
C VAL A 374 16.63 5.56 -14.93
N SER A 375 15.29 5.55 -14.88
CA SER A 375 14.51 6.59 -14.23
C SER A 375 13.36 5.99 -13.44
N LEU A 376 13.01 6.65 -12.33
CA LEU A 376 11.92 6.27 -11.44
C LEU A 376 11.09 7.49 -11.07
N MET A 377 9.81 7.48 -11.42
CA MET A 377 8.82 8.46 -11.00
C MET A 377 7.83 7.78 -10.07
N ALA A 378 7.91 8.11 -8.78
CA ALA A 378 7.02 7.62 -7.74
C ALA A 378 5.88 8.64 -7.52
N ILE A 379 4.65 8.19 -7.66
CA ILE A 379 3.45 9.03 -7.51
C ILE A 379 2.60 8.44 -6.41
N GLY A 380 2.17 9.25 -5.45
CA GLY A 380 1.39 8.73 -4.34
C GLY A 380 0.78 9.80 -3.45
N ASP A 381 -0.03 9.35 -2.52
CA ASP A 381 -0.64 10.14 -1.46
C ASP A 381 -0.40 9.45 -0.11
N ASP A 382 0.57 9.92 0.65
CA ASP A 382 0.88 9.36 1.97
C ASP A 382 -0.30 9.43 2.95
N TRP A 383 -1.24 10.38 2.73
CA TRP A 383 -2.49 10.49 3.48
C TRP A 383 -3.49 9.36 3.16
N GLN A 384 -3.33 8.66 2.04
CA GLN A 384 -4.15 7.53 1.62
C GLN A 384 -3.46 6.16 1.78
N SER A 385 -2.39 6.07 2.57
CA SER A 385 -1.74 4.79 2.89
C SER A 385 -2.53 4.02 3.93
N ILE A 386 -3.19 2.94 3.52
CA ILE A 386 -4.13 2.15 4.34
C ILE A 386 -3.91 0.63 4.26
N TYR A 387 -2.72 0.19 3.87
CA TYR A 387 -2.38 -1.23 3.76
C TYR A 387 -1.17 -1.65 4.60
N GLY A 388 -0.89 -0.93 5.68
CA GLY A 388 0.20 -1.22 6.60
C GLY A 388 0.06 -2.59 7.29
N TRP A 389 -1.17 -3.04 7.52
CA TRP A 389 -1.44 -4.38 8.04
C TRP A 389 -0.92 -5.52 7.13
N ARG A 390 -0.58 -5.23 5.88
CA ARG A 390 0.10 -6.12 4.92
C ARG A 390 1.56 -5.78 4.68
N GLY A 391 2.14 -4.88 5.46
CA GLY A 391 3.56 -4.51 5.39
C GLY A 391 3.90 -3.36 4.47
N SER A 392 2.92 -2.67 3.83
CA SER A 392 3.21 -1.40 3.16
C SER A 392 3.43 -0.28 4.17
N SER A 393 4.10 0.79 3.76
CA SER A 393 4.30 1.95 4.63
C SER A 393 4.53 3.24 3.84
N PRO A 394 3.88 4.34 4.21
CA PRO A 394 4.16 5.65 3.65
C PRO A 394 5.59 6.13 3.96
N GLU A 395 6.27 5.56 4.98
CA GLU A 395 7.66 5.88 5.29
C GLU A 395 8.59 5.61 4.11
N LEU A 396 8.31 4.56 3.31
CA LEU A 396 9.12 4.23 2.12
C LEU A 396 9.03 5.32 1.06
N PHE A 397 7.88 5.95 0.93
CA PHE A 397 7.64 7.06 0.01
C PHE A 397 8.23 8.37 0.55
N MET A 398 8.08 8.63 1.83
CA MET A 398 8.60 9.85 2.46
C MET A 398 10.12 9.83 2.61
N ALA A 399 10.72 8.68 2.91
CA ALA A 399 12.17 8.47 2.96
C ALA A 399 12.76 7.99 1.61
N PHE A 400 12.15 8.35 0.49
CA PHE A 400 12.44 7.85 -0.86
C PHE A 400 13.91 7.90 -1.25
N ASP A 401 14.59 9.03 -0.98
CA ASP A 401 16.02 9.20 -1.31
C ASP A 401 16.95 8.26 -0.52
N ARG A 402 16.48 7.73 0.63
CA ARG A 402 17.21 6.69 1.39
C ARG A 402 17.19 5.36 0.65
N HIS A 403 16.10 5.06 -0.03
CA HIS A 403 15.89 3.80 -0.73
C HIS A 403 16.36 3.86 -2.19
N PHE A 404 16.23 5.02 -2.82
CA PHE A 404 16.60 5.27 -4.21
C PHE A 404 17.57 6.46 -4.30
N PRO A 405 18.83 6.29 -3.89
CA PRO A 405 19.79 7.39 -3.87
C PRO A 405 20.26 7.78 -5.28
N SER A 406 20.34 9.08 -5.55
CA SER A 406 20.97 9.62 -6.76
C SER A 406 22.50 9.54 -6.68
N LYS A 407 23.17 9.56 -7.83
CA LYS A 407 24.63 9.68 -7.92
C LYS A 407 25.10 11.00 -7.29
N GLY A 408 26.17 10.96 -6.53
CA GLY A 408 26.72 12.12 -5.83
C GLY A 408 25.81 12.61 -4.69
N LYS A 409 25.65 13.94 -4.58
CA LYS A 409 24.80 14.58 -3.54
C LYS A 409 23.40 14.95 -4.04
N GLY A 410 23.00 14.46 -5.20
CA GLY A 410 21.70 14.72 -5.77
C GLY A 410 20.56 14.16 -4.90
N LYS A 411 19.39 14.79 -4.98
CA LYS A 411 18.13 14.30 -4.39
C LYS A 411 17.09 14.14 -5.47
N SER A 412 16.05 13.36 -5.18
CA SER A 412 14.88 13.28 -6.04
C SER A 412 14.22 14.65 -6.21
N ALA A 413 13.68 14.94 -7.39
CA ALA A 413 12.76 16.05 -7.54
C ALA A 413 11.48 15.76 -6.73
N VAL A 414 10.98 16.78 -6.02
CA VAL A 414 9.73 16.68 -5.25
C VAL A 414 8.72 17.61 -5.88
N LEU A 415 7.60 17.07 -6.35
CA LEU A 415 6.49 17.82 -6.92
C LEU A 415 5.22 17.58 -6.09
N MET A 416 4.31 18.55 -6.10
CA MET A 416 3.05 18.52 -5.39
C MET A 416 1.90 18.73 -6.36
N LEU A 417 0.83 17.92 -6.25
CA LEU A 417 -0.46 18.15 -6.89
C LEU A 417 -1.48 18.48 -5.80
N GLN A 418 -1.72 19.76 -5.56
CA GLN A 418 -2.51 20.26 -4.44
C GLN A 418 -3.96 20.61 -4.81
N ALA A 419 -4.22 20.87 -6.09
CA ALA A 419 -5.56 21.16 -6.57
C ALA A 419 -6.48 19.92 -6.44
N ASN A 420 -7.65 20.08 -5.82
CA ASN A 420 -8.66 19.02 -5.69
C ASN A 420 -9.85 19.32 -6.60
N TYR A 421 -10.03 18.48 -7.62
CA TYR A 421 -11.10 18.58 -8.61
C TYR A 421 -12.34 17.73 -8.23
N ARG A 422 -12.29 16.98 -7.11
CA ARG A 422 -13.34 16.07 -6.68
C ARG A 422 -14.29 16.70 -5.69
N SER A 423 -13.78 17.07 -4.53
CA SER A 423 -14.59 17.45 -3.36
C SER A 423 -14.65 18.95 -3.18
N VAL A 424 -15.74 19.41 -2.59
CA VAL A 424 -15.92 20.80 -2.19
C VAL A 424 -15.11 21.14 -0.93
N GLU A 425 -14.81 22.42 -0.73
CA GLU A 425 -13.99 22.92 0.37
C GLU A 425 -14.38 22.38 1.76
N PRO A 426 -15.67 22.38 2.18
CA PRO A 426 -16.04 21.88 3.51
C PRO A 426 -15.68 20.41 3.74
N VAL A 427 -15.78 19.57 2.71
CA VAL A 427 -15.40 18.14 2.81
C VAL A 427 -13.88 18.00 2.93
N ILE A 428 -13.12 18.79 2.17
CA ILE A 428 -11.65 18.78 2.23
C ILE A 428 -11.16 19.16 3.61
N ARG A 429 -11.66 20.27 4.17
CA ARG A 429 -11.23 20.75 5.51
C ARG A 429 -11.57 19.75 6.60
N ALA A 430 -12.77 19.15 6.56
CA ALA A 430 -13.13 18.10 7.49
C ALA A 430 -12.23 16.86 7.38
N ALA A 431 -11.86 16.46 6.15
CA ALA A 431 -10.94 15.35 5.94
C ALA A 431 -9.53 15.65 6.47
N GLU A 432 -9.01 16.85 6.21
CA GLU A 432 -7.68 17.28 6.68
C GLU A 432 -7.60 17.36 8.21
N SER A 433 -8.68 17.78 8.88
CA SER A 433 -8.71 17.85 10.34
C SER A 433 -8.53 16.49 11.00
N ILE A 434 -9.00 15.40 10.38
CA ILE A 434 -8.79 14.03 10.86
C ILE A 434 -7.31 13.68 10.93
N LEU A 435 -6.51 14.23 10.02
CA LEU A 435 -5.08 13.94 9.94
C LEU A 435 -4.23 14.82 10.86
N ALA A 436 -4.81 15.72 11.64
CA ALA A 436 -4.06 16.62 12.53
C ALA A 436 -3.13 15.86 13.47
N ASP A 437 -3.62 14.74 14.03
CA ASP A 437 -2.89 13.90 14.99
C ASP A 437 -2.00 12.82 14.34
N VAL A 438 -1.94 12.74 13.03
CA VAL A 438 -1.03 11.80 12.35
C VAL A 438 0.41 12.27 12.54
N ALA A 439 1.21 11.45 13.22
CA ALA A 439 2.58 11.79 13.60
C ALA A 439 3.53 11.87 12.39
N PHE A 440 3.29 11.05 11.38
CA PHE A 440 4.18 10.93 10.23
C PHE A 440 3.42 11.13 8.91
N LYS A 441 3.49 12.35 8.37
CA LYS A 441 2.86 12.75 7.11
C LYS A 441 3.62 13.87 6.41
N GLN A 442 3.41 13.99 5.10
CA GLN A 442 3.85 15.15 4.33
C GLN A 442 2.85 16.30 4.51
N ASP A 443 3.36 17.49 4.84
CA ASP A 443 2.51 18.68 4.85
C ASP A 443 2.09 19.04 3.42
N LYS A 444 0.77 19.17 3.24
CA LYS A 444 0.14 19.55 1.96
C LYS A 444 -0.97 20.56 2.25
N ALA A 445 -1.13 21.53 1.36
CA ALA A 445 -2.25 22.46 1.39
C ALA A 445 -3.17 22.16 0.20
N THR A 446 -4.32 21.51 0.46
CA THR A 446 -5.25 21.15 -0.61
C THR A 446 -6.15 22.34 -0.95
N ALA A 447 -6.30 22.66 -2.23
CA ALA A 447 -7.18 23.71 -2.73
C ALA A 447 -8.37 23.11 -3.49
N ALA A 448 -9.60 23.43 -3.08
CA ALA A 448 -10.80 23.04 -3.79
C ALA A 448 -10.93 23.83 -5.10
N ILE A 449 -11.12 23.12 -6.20
CA ILE A 449 -11.43 23.75 -7.51
C ILE A 449 -12.93 23.72 -7.77
N ARG A 450 -13.63 22.72 -7.22
CA ARG A 450 -15.07 22.54 -7.43
C ARG A 450 -15.86 23.49 -6.54
N SER A 451 -16.80 24.22 -7.13
CA SER A 451 -17.78 25.03 -6.40
C SER A 451 -18.76 24.16 -5.62
N ALA A 452 -19.12 24.61 -4.45
CA ALA A 452 -20.06 23.91 -3.58
C ALA A 452 -21.50 24.11 -4.06
N PRO A 453 -22.26 23.04 -4.38
CA PRO A 453 -23.68 23.17 -4.65
C PRO A 453 -24.47 23.53 -3.38
N PRO A 454 -25.73 23.99 -3.50
CA PRO A 454 -26.58 24.27 -2.34
C PRO A 454 -26.67 23.06 -1.40
N GLY A 455 -26.57 23.30 -0.10
CA GLY A 455 -26.63 22.26 0.92
C GLY A 455 -25.34 21.45 1.10
N SER A 456 -24.25 21.81 0.40
CA SER A 456 -22.93 21.22 0.66
C SER A 456 -22.48 21.52 2.08
N HIS A 457 -21.83 20.53 2.71
CA HIS A 457 -21.24 20.67 4.04
C HIS A 457 -20.01 19.76 4.16
N GLY A 458 -19.26 19.91 5.23
CA GLY A 458 -18.20 18.97 5.62
C GLY A 458 -18.78 17.65 6.12
N VAL A 459 -18.16 17.07 7.11
CA VAL A 459 -18.68 15.87 7.77
C VAL A 459 -19.74 16.24 8.78
N LYS A 460 -20.93 15.65 8.66
CA LYS A 460 -21.99 15.72 9.67
C LYS A 460 -21.96 14.43 10.49
N LEU A 461 -21.64 14.54 11.79
CA LEU A 461 -21.72 13.41 12.70
C LEU A 461 -23.18 13.15 13.10
N VAL A 462 -23.56 11.88 13.08
CA VAL A 462 -24.83 11.39 13.61
C VAL A 462 -24.54 10.48 14.80
N THR A 463 -24.80 10.98 16.00
CA THR A 463 -24.49 10.30 17.26
C THR A 463 -25.56 10.65 18.31
N PRO A 464 -26.00 9.70 19.19
CA PRO A 464 -25.62 8.30 19.19
C PRO A 464 -26.35 7.51 18.07
N PHE A 465 -25.67 6.57 17.45
CA PHE A 465 -26.21 5.67 16.43
C PHE A 465 -25.90 4.22 16.78
N ASP A 466 -26.90 3.36 16.76
CA ASP A 466 -26.77 1.92 16.97
C ASP A 466 -27.43 1.18 15.80
N PRO A 467 -26.65 0.46 14.95
CA PRO A 467 -27.18 -0.26 13.80
C PRO A 467 -28.33 -1.22 14.15
N ALA A 468 -28.34 -1.79 15.36
CA ALA A 468 -29.39 -2.73 15.79
C ALA A 468 -30.76 -2.05 16.05
N ARG A 469 -30.76 -0.75 16.35
CA ARG A 469 -31.99 -0.01 16.71
C ARG A 469 -32.38 1.06 15.69
N ASP A 470 -31.37 1.68 15.06
CA ASP A 470 -31.56 2.90 14.29
C ASP A 470 -31.51 2.64 12.76
N LEU A 471 -31.54 1.36 12.35
CA LEU A 471 -31.40 0.96 10.94
C LEU A 471 -32.44 1.62 10.02
N SER A 472 -33.71 1.70 10.49
CA SER A 472 -34.78 2.36 9.72
C SER A 472 -34.53 3.85 9.50
N ALA A 473 -33.90 4.53 10.48
CA ALA A 473 -33.53 5.94 10.35
C ALA A 473 -32.40 6.10 9.36
N LEU A 474 -31.41 5.22 9.37
CA LEU A 474 -30.33 5.18 8.39
C LEU A 474 -30.85 4.95 6.96
N HIS A 475 -31.80 4.02 6.77
CA HIS A 475 -32.40 3.77 5.46
C HIS A 475 -33.13 5.01 4.91
N ARG A 476 -33.90 5.73 5.77
CA ARG A 476 -34.55 6.99 5.37
C ARG A 476 -33.51 8.06 5.00
N GLU A 477 -32.42 8.15 5.74
CA GLU A 477 -31.35 9.11 5.45
C GLU A 477 -30.64 8.77 4.13
N ILE A 478 -30.35 7.50 3.87
CA ILE A 478 -29.78 7.06 2.58
C ILE A 478 -30.69 7.47 1.41
N ALA A 479 -32.01 7.24 1.54
CA ALA A 479 -32.98 7.63 0.52
C ALA A 479 -33.03 9.16 0.33
N ALA A 480 -33.02 9.94 1.42
CA ALA A 480 -32.97 11.39 1.37
C ALA A 480 -31.71 11.92 0.70
N GLN A 481 -30.55 11.27 0.90
CA GLN A 481 -29.30 11.67 0.23
C GLN A 481 -29.29 11.29 -1.26
N CYS A 482 -29.94 10.21 -1.66
CA CYS A 482 -30.17 9.91 -3.08
C CYS A 482 -31.05 10.99 -3.75
N GLU A 483 -32.07 11.47 -3.05
CA GLU A 483 -32.94 12.56 -3.55
C GLU A 483 -32.16 13.88 -3.63
N TYR A 484 -31.33 14.19 -2.64
CA TYR A 484 -30.44 15.34 -2.71
C TYR A 484 -29.52 15.29 -3.94
N ALA A 485 -28.85 14.17 -4.21
CA ALA A 485 -27.99 14.03 -5.38
C ALA A 485 -28.75 14.27 -6.69
N ARG A 486 -30.01 13.83 -6.75
CA ARG A 486 -30.90 14.08 -7.89
C ARG A 486 -31.27 15.57 -7.99
N SER A 487 -31.59 16.20 -6.87
CA SER A 487 -32.03 17.60 -6.83
C SER A 487 -30.99 18.62 -7.30
N ILE A 488 -29.70 18.26 -7.21
CA ILE A 488 -28.59 19.10 -7.67
C ILE A 488 -28.04 18.67 -9.04
N ASP A 489 -28.75 17.78 -9.74
CA ASP A 489 -28.32 17.22 -11.04
C ASP A 489 -26.86 16.73 -11.01
N SER A 490 -26.55 15.87 -10.02
CA SER A 490 -25.21 15.36 -9.83
C SER A 490 -24.73 14.56 -11.04
N ARG A 491 -23.53 14.86 -11.52
CA ARG A 491 -22.86 14.13 -12.60
C ARG A 491 -22.17 12.84 -12.12
N GLU A 492 -22.21 12.56 -10.83
CA GLU A 492 -21.57 11.37 -10.28
C GLU A 492 -22.39 10.11 -10.63
N ARG A 493 -21.72 9.05 -11.09
CA ARG A 493 -22.35 7.77 -11.44
C ARG A 493 -23.02 7.09 -10.25
N THR A 494 -22.56 7.38 -9.04
CA THR A 494 -23.06 6.86 -7.77
C THR A 494 -23.56 8.03 -6.95
N ALA A 495 -24.84 8.02 -6.57
CA ALA A 495 -25.40 9.08 -5.74
C ALA A 495 -24.89 8.98 -4.31
N VAL A 496 -24.98 7.79 -3.72
CA VAL A 496 -24.55 7.51 -2.35
C VAL A 496 -23.58 6.35 -2.31
N LEU A 497 -22.44 6.55 -1.64
CA LEU A 497 -21.48 5.51 -1.31
C LEU A 497 -21.59 5.19 0.18
N LEU A 498 -22.10 4.01 0.50
CA LEU A 498 -22.19 3.50 1.87
C LEU A 498 -20.88 2.82 2.24
N LEU A 499 -20.23 3.29 3.29
CA LEU A 499 -18.90 2.85 3.71
C LEU A 499 -18.92 2.31 5.13
N GLY A 500 -18.21 1.23 5.37
CA GLY A 500 -18.04 0.65 6.70
C GLY A 500 -16.69 -0.03 6.86
N ARG A 501 -16.36 -0.37 8.09
CA ARG A 501 -15.13 -1.12 8.42
C ARG A 501 -15.28 -2.61 8.07
N ARG A 502 -16.48 -3.16 8.17
CA ARG A 502 -16.79 -4.59 8.07
C ARG A 502 -17.85 -4.87 7.02
N ASN A 503 -17.70 -6.01 6.33
CA ASN A 503 -18.68 -6.46 5.36
C ASN A 503 -20.03 -6.84 6.00
N ASP A 504 -20.00 -7.40 7.22
CA ASP A 504 -21.23 -7.89 7.88
C ASP A 504 -22.20 -6.74 8.17
N THR A 505 -21.73 -5.66 8.81
CA THR A 505 -22.53 -4.44 9.02
C THR A 505 -23.11 -3.90 7.71
N LEU A 506 -22.32 -3.89 6.63
CA LEU A 506 -22.78 -3.40 5.33
C LEU A 506 -23.85 -4.30 4.72
N LYS A 507 -23.73 -5.62 4.84
CA LYS A 507 -24.75 -6.58 4.36
C LYS A 507 -26.09 -6.40 5.08
N ASP A 508 -26.04 -6.23 6.41
CA ASP A 508 -27.26 -6.03 7.22
C ASP A 508 -27.98 -4.74 6.81
N ILE A 509 -27.24 -3.65 6.58
CA ILE A 509 -27.80 -2.40 6.08
C ILE A 509 -28.38 -2.57 4.67
N GLN A 510 -27.65 -3.23 3.77
CA GLN A 510 -28.10 -3.43 2.39
C GLN A 510 -29.35 -4.31 2.28
N ALA A 511 -29.53 -5.27 3.18
CA ALA A 511 -30.67 -6.19 3.15
C ALA A 511 -32.03 -5.48 3.21
N GLY A 512 -32.09 -4.29 3.87
CA GLY A 512 -33.31 -3.49 4.00
C GLY A 512 -33.43 -2.31 3.03
N LEU A 513 -32.46 -2.11 2.13
CA LEU A 513 -32.49 -1.01 1.17
C LEU A 513 -33.29 -1.37 -0.09
N ASP A 514 -34.01 -0.38 -0.63
CA ASP A 514 -34.60 -0.48 -1.96
C ASP A 514 -33.51 -0.63 -3.00
N ARG A 515 -33.54 -1.73 -3.74
CA ARG A 515 -32.55 -2.06 -4.80
C ARG A 515 -32.54 -1.07 -5.97
N LYS A 516 -33.56 -0.23 -6.10
CA LYS A 516 -33.66 0.81 -7.15
C LYS A 516 -32.85 2.06 -6.80
N LEU A 517 -32.46 2.24 -5.55
CA LEU A 517 -31.66 3.39 -5.14
C LEU A 517 -30.24 3.29 -5.73
N PRO A 518 -29.69 4.42 -6.24
CA PRO A 518 -28.32 4.47 -6.80
C PRO A 518 -27.27 4.49 -5.68
N VAL A 519 -27.25 3.44 -4.86
CA VAL A 519 -26.37 3.26 -3.70
C VAL A 519 -25.41 2.10 -3.97
N LYS A 520 -24.14 2.30 -3.65
CA LYS A 520 -23.15 1.23 -3.62
C LYS A 520 -22.56 1.14 -2.21
N ALA A 521 -22.31 -0.08 -1.74
CA ALA A 521 -21.75 -0.33 -0.43
C ALA A 521 -20.43 -1.08 -0.53
N TYR A 522 -19.40 -0.56 0.14
CA TYR A 522 -18.06 -1.12 0.18
C TYR A 522 -17.40 -0.91 1.54
N THR A 523 -16.47 -1.79 1.89
CA THR A 523 -15.53 -1.43 2.97
C THR A 523 -14.68 -0.23 2.53
N ILE A 524 -14.20 0.55 3.49
CA ILE A 524 -13.37 1.74 3.21
C ILE A 524 -12.15 1.37 2.35
N HIS A 525 -11.52 0.23 2.62
CA HIS A 525 -10.39 -0.26 1.81
C HIS A 525 -10.78 -0.49 0.34
N ARG A 526 -11.93 -1.13 0.08
CA ARG A 526 -12.41 -1.40 -1.29
C ARG A 526 -12.93 -0.15 -1.99
N ALA A 527 -13.28 0.88 -1.24
CA ALA A 527 -13.75 2.15 -1.77
C ALA A 527 -12.60 3.08 -2.20
N LYS A 528 -11.34 2.74 -1.92
CA LYS A 528 -10.19 3.54 -2.40
C LYS A 528 -10.25 3.68 -3.92
N GLY A 529 -10.11 4.91 -4.42
CA GLY A 529 -10.28 5.24 -5.84
C GLY A 529 -11.71 5.58 -6.26
N LEU A 530 -12.75 5.14 -5.54
CA LEU A 530 -14.14 5.45 -5.85
C LEU A 530 -14.56 6.83 -5.34
N GLN A 531 -15.71 7.32 -5.81
CA GLN A 531 -16.36 8.55 -5.33
C GLN A 531 -17.87 8.51 -5.56
N ALA A 532 -18.59 9.31 -4.79
CA ALA A 532 -20.02 9.54 -4.94
C ALA A 532 -20.36 10.98 -4.55
N GLU A 533 -21.52 11.44 -4.94
CA GLU A 533 -21.98 12.77 -4.53
C GLU A 533 -22.03 12.88 -3.00
N VAL A 534 -22.57 11.84 -2.36
CA VAL A 534 -22.64 11.74 -0.89
C VAL A 534 -21.92 10.48 -0.41
N ALA A 535 -21.08 10.59 0.61
CA ALA A 535 -20.56 9.44 1.34
C ALA A 535 -21.31 9.30 2.68
N ILE A 536 -21.78 8.09 2.97
CA ILE A 536 -22.35 7.72 4.27
C ILE A 536 -21.42 6.70 4.90
N ILE A 537 -20.87 7.01 6.07
CA ILE A 537 -19.90 6.19 6.78
C ILE A 537 -20.57 5.64 8.04
N VAL A 538 -20.40 4.35 8.29
CA VAL A 538 -20.92 3.67 9.48
C VAL A 538 -19.75 3.11 10.28
N ASP A 539 -19.81 3.27 11.59
CA ASP A 539 -18.75 2.96 12.57
C ASP A 539 -17.53 3.89 12.48
N ASP A 540 -16.84 4.02 13.62
CA ASP A 540 -15.62 4.83 13.70
C ASP A 540 -14.36 4.07 13.22
N CYS A 541 -13.37 4.81 12.80
CA CYS A 541 -12.05 4.27 12.50
C CYS A 541 -11.19 4.30 13.76
N LEU A 542 -11.12 3.17 14.44
CA LEU A 542 -10.34 2.98 15.66
C LEU A 542 -9.00 2.31 15.36
N PRO A 543 -7.93 2.63 16.11
CA PRO A 543 -6.68 1.90 16.03
C PRO A 543 -6.88 0.43 16.43
N THR A 544 -6.02 -0.43 15.91
CA THR A 544 -5.97 -1.84 16.27
C THR A 544 -5.37 -2.02 17.67
N THR A 545 -5.59 -3.19 18.28
CA THR A 545 -4.88 -3.57 19.51
C THR A 545 -3.38 -3.74 19.24
N ALA A 546 -2.56 -3.50 20.26
CA ALA A 546 -1.11 -3.64 20.16
C ALA A 546 -0.70 -5.04 19.67
N HIS A 547 0.32 -5.08 18.80
CA HIS A 547 0.85 -6.31 18.21
C HIS A 547 2.35 -6.47 18.50
N PRO A 548 2.74 -7.01 19.65
CA PRO A 548 4.13 -7.06 20.10
C PRO A 548 5.07 -7.75 19.10
N LEU A 549 4.65 -8.88 18.53
CA LEU A 549 5.45 -9.60 17.53
C LEU A 549 5.76 -8.72 16.30
N ARG A 550 4.77 -8.02 15.75
CA ARG A 550 5.00 -7.15 14.58
C ARG A 550 5.85 -5.92 14.93
N ASN A 551 5.76 -5.42 16.16
CA ASN A 551 6.68 -4.38 16.63
C ASN A 551 8.14 -4.87 16.63
N ALA A 552 8.40 -6.09 17.11
CA ALA A 552 9.74 -6.69 17.10
C ALA A 552 10.25 -6.89 15.67
N LEU A 553 9.40 -7.35 14.75
CA LEU A 553 9.72 -7.54 13.34
C LEU A 553 10.01 -6.21 12.63
N TYR A 554 9.23 -5.14 12.88
CA TYR A 554 9.46 -3.79 12.36
C TYR A 554 10.81 -3.23 12.82
N ALA A 555 11.13 -3.39 14.12
CA ALA A 555 12.41 -2.97 14.66
C ALA A 555 13.60 -3.71 14.01
N HIS A 556 13.39 -5.00 13.68
CA HIS A 556 14.42 -5.86 13.08
C HIS A 556 14.64 -5.57 11.58
N CYS A 557 13.59 -5.34 10.80
CA CYS A 557 13.69 -5.23 9.33
C CYS A 557 14.51 -4.01 8.86
N GLY A 558 14.64 -2.97 9.68
CA GLY A 558 15.47 -1.79 9.42
C GLY A 558 14.92 -0.82 8.36
N PHE A 559 13.69 -1.02 7.87
CA PHE A 559 13.05 -0.13 6.92
C PHE A 559 12.28 1.00 7.59
N PHE A 560 11.74 0.76 8.79
CA PHE A 560 10.82 1.65 9.46
C PHE A 560 11.47 2.38 10.63
N ALA A 561 11.11 3.65 10.83
CA ALA A 561 11.49 4.44 11.98
C ALA A 561 10.49 4.26 13.14
N ASN A 562 9.20 4.13 12.80
CA ASN A 562 8.11 3.96 13.75
C ASN A 562 7.87 2.49 14.10
N SER A 563 7.21 2.24 15.25
CA SER A 563 6.71 0.92 15.57
C SER A 563 5.52 0.55 14.68
N TYR A 564 5.21 -0.75 14.59
CA TYR A 564 4.01 -1.22 13.90
C TYR A 564 2.74 -0.62 14.51
N ASP A 565 2.65 -0.58 15.84
CA ASP A 565 1.47 -0.06 16.53
C ASP A 565 1.24 1.43 16.25
N GLN A 566 2.32 2.24 16.19
CA GLN A 566 2.21 3.65 15.81
C GLN A 566 1.77 3.79 14.34
N ALA A 567 2.31 2.97 13.45
CA ALA A 567 1.91 2.96 12.05
C ALA A 567 0.41 2.61 11.90
N MET A 568 -0.11 1.66 12.68
CA MET A 568 -1.53 1.29 12.67
C MET A 568 -2.44 2.35 13.32
N ALA A 569 -1.96 3.06 14.33
CA ALA A 569 -2.68 4.20 14.90
C ALA A 569 -2.85 5.31 13.86
N ASP A 570 -1.78 5.69 13.17
CA ASP A 570 -1.81 6.66 12.07
C ASP A 570 -2.69 6.16 10.90
N GLU A 571 -2.64 4.87 10.58
CA GLU A 571 -3.46 4.27 9.52
C GLU A 571 -4.96 4.36 9.83
N SER A 572 -5.37 4.24 11.10
CA SER A 572 -6.76 4.38 11.47
C SER A 572 -7.31 5.77 11.14
N LEU A 573 -6.51 6.83 11.31
CA LEU A 573 -6.86 8.19 10.93
C LEU A 573 -6.88 8.36 9.40
N ARG A 574 -5.90 7.78 8.69
CA ARG A 574 -5.90 7.76 7.22
C ARG A 574 -7.09 7.04 6.64
N LEU A 575 -7.59 5.98 7.28
CA LEU A 575 -8.84 5.33 6.88
C LEU A 575 -10.03 6.29 6.97
N GLY A 576 -10.10 7.09 8.05
CA GLY A 576 -11.10 8.14 8.18
C GLY A 576 -10.99 9.19 7.07
N TYR A 577 -9.78 9.66 6.78
CA TYR A 577 -9.51 10.56 5.67
C TYR A 577 -9.95 9.96 4.32
N VAL A 578 -9.59 8.71 4.05
CA VAL A 578 -10.00 8.01 2.82
C VAL A 578 -11.51 7.93 2.72
N ALA A 579 -12.20 7.58 3.81
CA ALA A 579 -13.66 7.49 3.83
C ALA A 579 -14.33 8.83 3.51
N VAL A 580 -13.91 9.91 4.15
CA VAL A 580 -14.44 11.27 3.94
C VAL A 580 -14.18 11.75 2.52
N THR A 581 -12.98 11.54 1.99
CA THR A 581 -12.61 11.98 0.63
C THR A 581 -13.29 11.18 -0.49
N ARG A 582 -14.17 10.23 -0.18
CA ARG A 582 -15.06 9.59 -1.16
C ARG A 582 -16.28 10.45 -1.47
N GLY A 583 -16.69 11.33 -0.55
CA GLY A 583 -17.79 12.28 -0.76
C GLY A 583 -17.36 13.49 -1.57
N VAL A 584 -18.22 13.91 -2.48
CA VAL A 584 -18.01 15.12 -3.28
C VAL A 584 -18.54 16.35 -2.55
N SER A 585 -19.82 16.40 -2.21
CA SER A 585 -20.47 17.57 -1.60
C SER A 585 -20.97 17.36 -0.18
N ARG A 586 -21.24 16.12 0.22
CA ARG A 586 -21.73 15.78 1.57
C ARG A 586 -21.08 14.52 2.12
N VAL A 587 -20.85 14.51 3.44
CA VAL A 587 -20.47 13.30 4.17
C VAL A 587 -21.27 13.23 5.46
N LEU A 588 -21.92 12.08 5.70
CA LEU A 588 -22.60 11.80 6.95
C LEU A 588 -21.90 10.62 7.63
N TRP A 589 -21.51 10.78 8.89
CA TRP A 589 -20.80 9.75 9.62
C TRP A 589 -21.58 9.31 10.86
N PHE A 590 -22.06 8.06 10.84
CA PHE A 590 -22.89 7.47 11.88
C PHE A 590 -22.02 6.71 12.87
N VAL A 591 -21.99 7.15 14.12
CA VAL A 591 -21.19 6.53 15.19
C VAL A 591 -21.98 6.43 16.49
N ARG A 592 -21.70 5.39 17.27
CA ARG A 592 -22.28 5.27 18.62
C ARG A 592 -21.76 6.39 19.52
N LYS A 593 -20.46 6.65 19.47
CA LYS A 593 -19.74 7.69 20.21
C LYS A 593 -18.48 8.07 19.44
N PRO A 594 -18.16 9.36 19.31
CA PRO A 594 -16.89 9.81 18.72
C PRO A 594 -15.69 9.36 19.58
N GLN A 595 -14.78 8.57 19.01
CA GLN A 595 -13.63 8.00 19.73
C GLN A 595 -12.33 8.01 18.92
N GLY A 596 -12.37 7.54 17.68
CA GLY A 596 -11.23 7.44 16.79
C GLY A 596 -11.10 8.66 15.87
N ALA A 597 -11.16 8.40 14.58
CA ALA A 597 -11.06 9.45 13.55
C ALA A 597 -12.16 10.51 13.66
N THR A 598 -13.32 10.17 14.25
CA THR A 598 -14.43 11.12 14.43
C THR A 598 -14.26 12.06 15.62
N ARG A 599 -13.30 11.83 16.52
CA ARG A 599 -13.11 12.65 17.73
C ARG A 599 -12.87 14.14 17.43
N VAL A 600 -12.15 14.43 16.37
CA VAL A 600 -11.81 15.80 15.95
C VAL A 600 -12.94 16.49 15.17
N LEU A 601 -13.99 15.75 14.83
CA LEU A 601 -15.16 16.24 14.09
C LEU A 601 -16.37 16.52 15.01
N SER A 602 -16.24 16.23 16.32
CA SER A 602 -17.30 16.40 17.34
C SER A 602 -17.35 17.81 17.92
#